data_1e5351f932eb3387ac237b2f59926f19
#
_entry.id   1e5351f932eb3387ac237b2f59926f19
#
_cell.length_a   1.000
_cell.length_b   1.000
_cell.length_c   1.000
_cell.angle_alpha   90.00
_cell.angle_beta   90.00
_cell.angle_gamma   90.00
#
_symmetry.space_group_name_H-M   'P 1'
#
loop_
_entity.id
_entity.type
_entity.pdbx_description
1 polymer ?
#
loop_
_entity_poly.entity_id
_entity_poly.type
_entity_poly.pdbx_seq_one_letter_code
_entity_poly.pdbx_strand_id
1 'polypeptide(L)'
;MNLEEARTRMIAQQLRTWDVFDNQVLEAVRQSARELFVPKDYYDFAFADMEIPLAYNQYMMTPKVEGRLLQSLALKADEKILEVGTGSGFLTACLSHLSKTTVSIDIIPQFTTDTRQKLNHLNIKNVELHTKDVFDLNNNDQFAVIAITGSLPSIDERLIQMLRPSGRMFVIVGQAPVMEALLITKNTNEDWMQETLFETVVAPLSNTNHHEPFVL
;
A
#
# COMPACT_ATOMS: atom_id res chain seq x y z
N MET A 1 -20.14 7.44 -18.53
CA MET A 1 -19.42 8.30 -17.56
C MET A 1 -18.10 8.73 -18.20
N ASN A 2 -17.71 10.00 -18.07
CA ASN A 2 -16.38 10.45 -18.51
C ASN A 2 -15.37 10.06 -17.42
N LEU A 3 -14.55 9.06 -17.70
CA LEU A 3 -13.58 8.51 -16.72
C LEU A 3 -12.57 9.56 -16.25
N GLU A 4 -12.09 10.40 -17.15
CA GLU A 4 -11.13 11.46 -16.80
C GLU A 4 -11.74 12.51 -15.85
N GLU A 5 -13.00 12.86 -16.08
CA GLU A 5 -13.73 13.76 -15.20
C GLU A 5 -13.96 13.12 -13.82
N ALA A 6 -14.35 11.83 -13.78
CA ALA A 6 -14.57 11.10 -12.54
C ALA A 6 -13.27 10.97 -11.74
N ARG A 7 -12.13 10.67 -12.38
CA ARG A 7 -10.81 10.62 -11.76
C ARG A 7 -10.41 11.98 -11.21
N THR A 8 -10.62 13.04 -11.97
CA THR A 8 -10.34 14.42 -11.54
C THR A 8 -11.17 14.81 -10.32
N ARG A 9 -12.46 14.43 -10.28
CA ARG A 9 -13.33 14.67 -9.13
C ARG A 9 -12.86 13.87 -7.90
N MET A 10 -12.48 12.60 -8.05
CA MET A 10 -11.92 11.80 -6.94
C MET A 10 -10.70 12.50 -6.35
N ILE A 11 -9.76 12.96 -7.17
CA ILE A 11 -8.57 13.67 -6.70
C ILE A 11 -8.96 14.96 -5.96
N ALA A 12 -9.85 15.76 -6.51
CA ALA A 12 -10.22 17.05 -5.94
C ALA A 12 -11.07 16.93 -4.66
N GLN A 13 -11.98 15.96 -4.61
CA GLN A 13 -13.02 15.87 -3.58
C GLN A 13 -12.74 14.80 -2.51
N GLN A 14 -11.84 13.85 -2.77
CA GLN A 14 -11.47 12.82 -1.81
C GLN A 14 -10.01 12.98 -1.35
N LEU A 15 -9.04 13.00 -2.27
CA LEU A 15 -7.64 13.06 -1.88
C LEU A 15 -7.28 14.40 -1.24
N ARG A 16 -7.57 15.52 -1.92
CA ARG A 16 -7.22 16.86 -1.41
C ARG A 16 -7.96 17.23 -0.11
N THR A 17 -9.20 16.77 0.08
CA THR A 17 -9.94 16.99 1.32
C THR A 17 -9.45 16.12 2.49
N TRP A 18 -8.63 15.11 2.18
CA TRP A 18 -7.92 14.26 3.13
C TRP A 18 -6.42 14.61 3.22
N ASP A 19 -6.10 15.88 3.02
CA ASP A 19 -4.75 16.42 3.15
C ASP A 19 -3.69 15.79 2.23
N VAL A 20 -4.09 15.29 1.04
CA VAL A 20 -3.15 14.83 0.02
C VAL A 20 -2.89 15.98 -0.95
N PHE A 21 -1.74 16.65 -0.81
CA PHE A 21 -1.37 17.84 -1.58
C PHE A 21 -0.12 17.66 -2.43
N ASP A 22 0.65 16.58 -2.23
CA ASP A 22 1.85 16.31 -3.02
C ASP A 22 1.47 16.08 -4.50
N ASN A 23 1.94 16.96 -5.37
CA ASN A 23 1.63 16.90 -6.79
C ASN A 23 2.17 15.65 -7.47
N GLN A 24 3.28 15.06 -7.00
CA GLN A 24 3.82 13.82 -7.56
C GLN A 24 2.89 12.65 -7.21
N VAL A 25 2.38 12.60 -5.98
CA VAL A 25 1.39 11.61 -5.55
C VAL A 25 0.09 11.74 -6.35
N LEU A 26 -0.45 12.95 -6.48
CA LEU A 26 -1.68 13.18 -7.25
C LEU A 26 -1.51 12.80 -8.71
N GLU A 27 -0.35 13.07 -9.30
CA GLU A 27 -0.05 12.69 -10.69
C GLU A 27 0.14 11.16 -10.84
N ALA A 28 0.82 10.50 -9.90
CA ALA A 28 0.95 9.05 -9.89
C ALA A 28 -0.43 8.35 -9.82
N VAL A 29 -1.33 8.84 -8.96
CA VAL A 29 -2.72 8.35 -8.88
C VAL A 29 -3.47 8.59 -10.20
N ARG A 30 -3.26 9.74 -10.85
CA ARG A 30 -3.88 10.06 -12.14
C ARG A 30 -3.42 9.11 -13.24
N GLN A 31 -2.12 8.84 -13.34
CA GLN A 31 -1.51 8.02 -14.38
C GLN A 31 -1.80 6.52 -14.20
N SER A 32 -2.05 6.07 -12.97
CA SER A 32 -2.24 4.64 -12.68
C SER A 32 -3.60 4.09 -13.13
N ALA A 33 -4.53 4.93 -13.59
CA ALA A 33 -5.81 4.50 -14.17
C ALA A 33 -6.56 3.48 -13.28
N ARG A 34 -7.01 3.91 -12.07
CA ARG A 34 -7.60 3.05 -11.03
C ARG A 34 -8.68 2.09 -11.56
N GLU A 35 -9.46 2.50 -12.54
CA GLU A 35 -10.52 1.73 -13.17
C GLU A 35 -10.03 0.44 -13.85
N LEU A 36 -8.75 0.34 -14.19
CA LEU A 36 -8.15 -0.89 -14.74
C LEU A 36 -7.81 -1.93 -13.66
N PHE A 37 -7.83 -1.52 -12.39
CA PHE A 37 -7.44 -2.35 -11.27
C PHE A 37 -8.62 -2.91 -10.46
N VAL A 38 -9.80 -2.36 -10.65
CA VAL A 38 -11.02 -2.85 -9.99
C VAL A 38 -11.60 -4.06 -10.72
N PRO A 39 -12.29 -4.99 -10.01
CA PRO A 39 -13.06 -6.05 -10.65
C PRO A 39 -14.16 -5.48 -11.56
N LYS A 40 -14.53 -6.21 -12.63
CA LYS A 40 -15.52 -5.73 -13.61
C LYS A 40 -16.85 -5.32 -12.99
N ASP A 41 -17.31 -6.06 -11.99
CA ASP A 41 -18.59 -5.78 -11.30
C ASP A 41 -18.56 -4.49 -10.49
N TYR A 42 -17.37 -3.96 -10.20
CA TYR A 42 -17.15 -2.72 -9.46
C TYR A 42 -16.61 -1.58 -10.32
N TYR A 43 -16.60 -1.74 -11.65
CA TYR A 43 -16.04 -0.74 -12.58
C TYR A 43 -16.65 0.66 -12.39
N ASP A 44 -17.95 0.75 -12.20
CA ASP A 44 -18.66 2.02 -11.99
C ASP A 44 -18.36 2.66 -10.61
N PHE A 45 -17.79 1.90 -9.69
CA PHE A 45 -17.38 2.34 -8.35
C PHE A 45 -15.88 2.61 -8.23
N ALA A 46 -15.12 2.51 -9.32
CA ALA A 46 -13.65 2.65 -9.31
C ALA A 46 -13.17 3.93 -8.61
N PHE A 47 -13.94 5.00 -8.65
CA PHE A 47 -13.61 6.30 -8.08
C PHE A 47 -14.45 6.66 -6.84
N ALA A 48 -15.24 5.72 -6.32
CA ALA A 48 -16.01 5.93 -5.10
C ALA A 48 -15.12 5.85 -3.85
N ASP A 49 -15.48 6.59 -2.80
CA ASP A 49 -14.79 6.54 -1.50
C ASP A 49 -15.27 5.31 -0.70
N MET A 50 -14.92 4.14 -1.20
CA MET A 50 -15.26 2.86 -0.58
C MET A 50 -14.15 1.84 -0.79
N GLU A 51 -14.08 0.85 0.08
CA GLU A 51 -13.30 -0.36 -0.17
C GLU A 51 -13.97 -1.17 -1.27
N ILE A 52 -13.17 -1.69 -2.20
CA ILE A 52 -13.67 -2.52 -3.29
C ILE A 52 -13.32 -3.98 -3.01
N PRO A 53 -14.33 -4.87 -2.92
CA PRO A 53 -14.08 -6.29 -2.72
C PRO A 53 -13.23 -6.90 -3.84
N LEU A 54 -12.24 -7.68 -3.46
CA LEU A 54 -11.41 -8.48 -4.32
C LEU A 54 -11.71 -9.99 -4.10
N ALA A 55 -11.09 -10.84 -4.88
CA ALA A 55 -11.12 -12.28 -4.63
C ALA A 55 -10.48 -12.62 -3.26
N TYR A 56 -10.72 -13.85 -2.79
CA TYR A 56 -10.13 -14.39 -1.55
C TYR A 56 -10.46 -13.59 -0.29
N ASN A 57 -11.63 -12.93 -0.25
CA ASN A 57 -12.07 -12.09 0.88
C ASN A 57 -11.08 -10.97 1.20
N GLN A 58 -10.41 -10.44 0.19
CA GLN A 58 -9.55 -9.26 0.29
C GLN A 58 -10.27 -8.02 -0.21
N TYR A 59 -9.72 -6.85 0.07
CA TYR A 59 -10.32 -5.57 -0.30
C TYR A 59 -9.24 -4.61 -0.80
N MET A 60 -9.60 -3.82 -1.79
CA MET A 60 -8.81 -2.68 -2.25
C MET A 60 -9.14 -1.48 -1.34
N MET A 61 -8.13 -0.82 -0.81
CA MET A 61 -8.31 0.34 0.07
C MET A 61 -9.07 1.47 -0.61
N THR A 62 -9.66 2.36 0.19
CA THR A 62 -10.29 3.57 -0.33
C THR A 62 -9.25 4.51 -0.93
N PRO A 63 -9.61 5.32 -1.95
CA PRO A 63 -8.67 6.24 -2.61
C PRO A 63 -7.96 7.18 -1.63
N LYS A 64 -8.66 7.66 -0.61
CA LYS A 64 -8.12 8.57 0.39
C LYS A 64 -7.04 7.92 1.27
N VAL A 65 -7.22 6.66 1.67
CA VAL A 65 -6.23 5.90 2.45
C VAL A 65 -4.97 5.65 1.60
N GLU A 66 -5.14 5.23 0.33
CA GLU A 66 -4.02 5.04 -0.59
C GLU A 66 -3.25 6.34 -0.85
N GLY A 67 -3.97 7.46 -1.04
CA GLY A 67 -3.35 8.78 -1.22
C GLY A 67 -2.54 9.22 0.02
N ARG A 68 -3.09 9.04 1.23
CA ARG A 68 -2.41 9.35 2.50
C ARG A 68 -1.18 8.48 2.71
N LEU A 69 -1.28 7.18 2.40
CA LEU A 69 -0.16 6.24 2.43
C LEU A 69 0.98 6.74 1.52
N LEU A 70 0.68 7.02 0.25
CA LEU A 70 1.67 7.48 -0.72
C LEU A 70 2.36 8.79 -0.27
N GLN A 71 1.57 9.75 0.22
CA GLN A 71 2.10 11.04 0.66
C GLN A 71 2.95 10.92 1.92
N SER A 72 2.52 10.14 2.93
CA SER A 72 3.27 9.98 4.18
C SER A 72 4.64 9.35 3.96
N LEU A 73 4.76 8.49 2.94
CA LEU A 73 6.02 7.88 2.58
C LEU A 73 7.02 8.84 1.92
N ALA A 74 6.62 10.02 1.45
CA ALA A 74 7.49 11.04 0.84
C ALA A 74 8.54 10.43 -0.11
N LEU A 75 8.07 9.67 -1.10
CA LEU A 75 8.88 8.83 -1.97
C LEU A 75 9.87 9.61 -2.84
N LYS A 76 11.04 9.03 -3.11
CA LYS A 76 12.07 9.60 -3.98
C LYS A 76 12.31 8.69 -5.18
N ALA A 77 12.56 9.29 -6.34
CA ALA A 77 12.70 8.59 -7.60
C ALA A 77 13.89 7.61 -7.67
N ASP A 78 14.85 7.69 -6.75
CA ASP A 78 16.01 6.81 -6.67
C ASP A 78 15.86 5.66 -5.66
N GLU A 79 14.72 5.56 -5.00
CA GLU A 79 14.48 4.59 -3.93
C GLU A 79 14.01 3.22 -4.44
N LYS A 80 14.42 2.16 -3.72
CA LYS A 80 13.86 0.81 -3.82
C LYS A 80 12.81 0.63 -2.73
N ILE A 81 11.60 0.23 -3.13
CA ILE A 81 10.42 0.11 -2.27
C ILE A 81 10.01 -1.35 -2.16
N LEU A 82 9.56 -1.77 -0.98
CA LEU A 82 8.81 -3.01 -0.78
C LEU A 82 7.33 -2.65 -0.54
N GLU A 83 6.45 -3.25 -1.32
CA GLU A 83 5.01 -3.31 -1.06
C GLU A 83 4.66 -4.71 -0.57
N VAL A 84 3.94 -4.78 0.55
CA VAL A 84 3.42 -6.03 1.14
C VAL A 84 1.90 -6.04 1.00
N GLY A 85 1.40 -6.96 0.16
CA GLY A 85 0.00 -7.04 -0.24
C GLY A 85 -0.24 -6.36 -1.60
N THR A 86 0.11 -7.04 -2.70
CA THR A 86 -0.12 -6.55 -4.07
C THR A 86 -1.60 -6.29 -4.36
N GLY A 87 -2.48 -7.20 -3.91
CA GLY A 87 -3.93 -7.09 -4.07
C GLY A 87 -4.35 -6.80 -5.51
N SER A 88 -5.04 -5.68 -5.73
CA SER A 88 -5.49 -5.26 -7.06
C SER A 88 -4.35 -4.85 -8.00
N GLY A 89 -3.19 -4.42 -7.44
CA GLY A 89 -2.05 -3.86 -8.15
C GLY A 89 -2.12 -2.36 -8.38
N PHE A 90 -3.17 -1.67 -7.94
CA PHE A 90 -3.29 -0.22 -8.14
C PHE A 90 -2.21 0.56 -7.37
N LEU A 91 -2.03 0.25 -6.09
CA LEU A 91 -0.99 0.90 -5.31
C LEU A 91 0.40 0.57 -5.84
N THR A 92 0.63 -0.68 -6.30
CA THR A 92 1.86 -1.09 -7.00
C THR A 92 2.17 -0.18 -8.19
N ALA A 93 1.15 0.12 -9.01
CA ALA A 93 1.31 1.04 -10.14
C ALA A 93 1.63 2.48 -9.69
N CYS A 94 0.96 2.99 -8.65
CA CYS A 94 1.26 4.31 -8.09
C CYS A 94 2.70 4.39 -7.56
N LEU A 95 3.13 3.39 -6.79
CA LEU A 95 4.50 3.29 -6.24
C LEU A 95 5.55 3.26 -7.36
N SER A 96 5.27 2.58 -8.46
CA SER A 96 6.19 2.49 -9.60
C SER A 96 6.47 3.83 -10.27
N HIS A 97 5.49 4.74 -10.30
CA HIS A 97 5.67 6.09 -10.81
C HIS A 97 6.52 7.00 -9.90
N LEU A 98 6.64 6.64 -8.62
CA LEU A 98 7.29 7.44 -7.58
C LEU A 98 8.66 6.90 -7.16
N SER A 99 9.11 5.77 -7.71
CA SER A 99 10.30 5.06 -7.25
C SER A 99 11.19 4.60 -8.40
N LYS A 100 12.43 4.24 -8.06
CA LYS A 100 13.34 3.57 -9.00
C LYS A 100 12.89 2.14 -9.30
N THR A 101 12.54 1.39 -8.26
CA THR A 101 12.11 -0.01 -8.34
C THR A 101 11.11 -0.29 -7.23
N THR A 102 9.97 -0.87 -7.57
CA THR A 102 8.99 -1.39 -6.62
C THR A 102 9.07 -2.91 -6.62
N VAL A 103 9.37 -3.50 -5.46
CA VAL A 103 9.19 -4.93 -5.22
C VAL A 103 7.84 -5.10 -4.55
N SER A 104 6.90 -5.81 -5.18
CA SER A 104 5.58 -6.05 -4.62
C SER A 104 5.38 -7.55 -4.38
N ILE A 105 4.95 -7.90 -3.19
CA ILE A 105 4.76 -9.28 -2.78
C ILE A 105 3.33 -9.52 -2.31
N ASP A 106 2.84 -10.71 -2.57
CA ASP A 106 1.55 -11.20 -2.09
C ASP A 106 1.63 -12.72 -1.85
N ILE A 107 0.90 -13.20 -0.88
CA ILE A 107 0.79 -14.65 -0.63
C ILE A 107 -0.15 -15.33 -1.62
N ILE A 108 -1.03 -14.58 -2.30
CA ILE A 108 -2.03 -15.08 -3.24
C ILE A 108 -1.48 -14.99 -4.67
N PRO A 109 -1.17 -16.14 -5.32
CA PRO A 109 -0.55 -16.17 -6.65
C PRO A 109 -1.36 -15.45 -7.73
N GLN A 110 -2.70 -15.46 -7.60
CA GLN A 110 -3.57 -14.81 -8.57
C GLN A 110 -3.36 -13.30 -8.61
N PHE A 111 -3.17 -12.64 -7.45
CA PHE A 111 -2.95 -11.19 -7.40
C PHE A 111 -1.66 -10.78 -8.10
N THR A 112 -0.56 -11.49 -7.87
CA THR A 112 0.71 -11.20 -8.54
C THR A 112 0.64 -11.47 -10.05
N THR A 113 -0.10 -12.49 -10.46
CA THR A 113 -0.29 -12.84 -11.89
C THR A 113 -1.12 -11.79 -12.61
N ASP A 114 -2.28 -11.42 -12.04
CA ASP A 114 -3.19 -10.44 -12.64
C ASP A 114 -2.54 -9.04 -12.69
N THR A 115 -1.85 -8.66 -11.62
CA THR A 115 -1.12 -7.39 -11.56
C THR A 115 -0.04 -7.34 -12.63
N ARG A 116 0.71 -8.42 -12.86
CA ARG A 116 1.71 -8.49 -13.94
C ARG A 116 1.10 -8.19 -15.31
N GLN A 117 -0.07 -8.73 -15.60
CA GLN A 117 -0.77 -8.47 -16.87
C GLN A 117 -1.18 -7.01 -17.01
N LYS A 118 -1.73 -6.42 -15.93
CA LYS A 118 -2.14 -5.00 -15.91
C LYS A 118 -0.96 -4.06 -16.08
N LEU A 119 0.14 -4.29 -15.35
CA LEU A 119 1.36 -3.50 -15.44
C LEU A 119 2.00 -3.57 -16.83
N ASN A 120 2.01 -4.76 -17.45
CA ASN A 120 2.47 -4.94 -18.83
C ASN A 120 1.63 -4.13 -19.82
N HIS A 121 0.30 -4.14 -19.65
CA HIS A 121 -0.61 -3.33 -20.48
C HIS A 121 -0.34 -1.83 -20.36
N LEU A 122 0.04 -1.38 -19.18
CA LEU A 122 0.41 0.03 -18.88
C LEU A 122 1.87 0.36 -19.21
N ASN A 123 2.66 -0.60 -19.75
CA ASN A 123 4.11 -0.47 -20.01
C ASN A 123 4.94 -0.12 -18.77
N ILE A 124 4.50 -0.47 -17.57
CA ILE A 124 5.24 -0.33 -16.33
C ILE A 124 6.25 -1.47 -16.21
N LYS A 125 7.55 -1.15 -16.13
CA LYS A 125 8.65 -2.14 -16.21
C LYS A 125 9.55 -2.18 -14.97
N ASN A 126 9.42 -1.24 -14.06
CA ASN A 126 10.25 -1.12 -12.86
C ASN A 126 9.60 -1.77 -11.63
N VAL A 127 8.78 -2.81 -11.84
CA VAL A 127 8.12 -3.59 -10.79
C VAL A 127 8.56 -5.04 -10.83
N GLU A 128 8.99 -5.56 -9.69
CA GLU A 128 9.27 -6.96 -9.44
C GLU A 128 8.13 -7.56 -8.62
N LEU A 129 7.43 -8.57 -9.16
CA LEU A 129 6.29 -9.22 -8.50
C LEU A 129 6.69 -10.62 -8.03
N HIS A 130 6.48 -10.90 -6.73
CA HIS A 130 6.77 -12.20 -6.14
C HIS A 130 5.58 -12.73 -5.34
N THR A 131 5.30 -14.03 -5.51
CA THR A 131 4.33 -14.73 -4.65
C THR A 131 5.09 -15.30 -3.46
N LYS A 132 5.05 -14.59 -2.34
CA LYS A 132 5.77 -14.94 -1.11
C LYS A 132 5.08 -14.35 0.11
N ASP A 133 5.29 -14.96 1.27
CA ASP A 133 5.02 -14.34 2.56
C ASP A 133 6.15 -13.35 2.90
N VAL A 134 5.80 -12.19 3.44
CA VAL A 134 6.80 -11.20 3.87
C VAL A 134 7.68 -11.76 4.98
N PHE A 135 7.14 -12.61 5.83
CA PHE A 135 7.87 -13.23 6.94
C PHE A 135 8.87 -14.31 6.50
N ASP A 136 8.81 -14.75 5.24
CA ASP A 136 9.78 -15.66 4.61
C ASP A 136 10.88 -14.92 3.85
N LEU A 137 10.86 -13.57 3.84
CA LEU A 137 11.94 -12.78 3.22
C LEU A 137 13.19 -12.83 4.10
N ASN A 138 14.35 -12.92 3.45
CA ASN A 138 15.63 -12.82 4.14
C ASN A 138 15.87 -11.37 4.58
N ASN A 139 16.34 -11.17 5.82
CA ASN A 139 16.66 -9.83 6.37
C ASN A 139 17.84 -9.12 5.65
N ASN A 140 18.44 -9.75 4.63
CA ASN A 140 19.54 -9.17 3.85
C ASN A 140 19.07 -8.13 2.82
N ASP A 141 17.79 -8.18 2.42
CA ASP A 141 17.21 -7.17 1.52
C ASP A 141 16.81 -5.95 2.34
N GLN A 142 17.54 -4.85 2.15
CA GLN A 142 17.22 -3.58 2.80
C GLN A 142 16.51 -2.63 1.84
N PHE A 143 15.35 -2.15 2.28
CA PHE A 143 14.51 -1.24 1.53
C PHE A 143 14.61 0.19 2.10
N ALA A 144 14.53 1.17 1.20
CA ALA A 144 14.37 2.56 1.61
C ALA A 144 13.01 2.82 2.21
N VAL A 145 12.00 2.13 1.67
CA VAL A 145 10.60 2.30 2.01
C VAL A 145 9.89 0.96 2.01
N ILE A 146 8.99 0.78 2.97
CA ILE A 146 8.06 -0.34 3.03
C ILE A 146 6.64 0.21 3.11
N ALA A 147 5.75 -0.27 2.24
CA ALA A 147 4.32 0.01 2.26
C ALA A 147 3.57 -1.28 2.60
N ILE A 148 2.88 -1.31 3.74
CA ILE A 148 2.07 -2.46 4.16
C ILE A 148 0.61 -2.13 3.93
N THR A 149 -0.08 -2.93 3.12
CA THR A 149 -1.44 -2.66 2.65
C THR A 149 -2.54 -3.34 3.47
N GLY A 150 -2.16 -4.22 4.39
CA GLY A 150 -3.05 -4.83 5.37
C GLY A 150 -2.70 -4.40 6.80
N SER A 151 -3.56 -4.67 7.78
CA SER A 151 -3.26 -4.35 9.17
C SER A 151 -2.45 -5.42 9.88
N LEU A 152 -1.70 -5.00 10.89
CA LEU A 152 -1.01 -5.87 11.85
C LEU A 152 -1.64 -5.70 13.23
N PRO A 153 -1.72 -6.75 14.06
CA PRO A 153 -2.19 -6.62 15.44
C PRO A 153 -1.28 -5.75 16.30
N SER A 154 0.03 -5.75 16.01
CA SER A 154 1.06 -4.92 16.63
C SER A 154 2.21 -4.71 15.65
N ILE A 155 3.11 -3.76 15.94
CA ILE A 155 4.32 -3.53 15.14
C ILE A 155 5.19 -4.80 15.21
N ASP A 156 5.63 -5.27 14.04
CA ASP A 156 6.54 -6.41 13.93
C ASP A 156 7.96 -5.91 13.62
N GLU A 157 8.86 -6.09 14.56
CA GLU A 157 10.25 -5.62 14.43
C GLU A 157 11.00 -6.25 13.26
N ARG A 158 10.60 -7.46 12.80
CA ARG A 158 11.19 -8.09 11.62
C ARG A 158 11.04 -7.22 10.38
N LEU A 159 9.90 -6.51 10.25
CA LEU A 159 9.65 -5.60 9.14
C LEU A 159 10.51 -4.33 9.24
N ILE A 160 10.71 -3.81 10.47
CA ILE A 160 11.60 -2.67 10.72
C ILE A 160 13.06 -3.02 10.37
N GLN A 161 13.48 -4.26 10.65
CA GLN A 161 14.84 -4.72 10.31
C GLN A 161 15.09 -4.76 8.80
N MET A 162 14.06 -4.93 7.97
CA MET A 162 14.16 -4.84 6.51
C MET A 162 14.35 -3.41 5.99
N LEU A 163 14.16 -2.38 6.83
CA LEU A 163 14.46 -1.00 6.48
C LEU A 163 15.97 -0.74 6.59
N ARG A 164 16.53 -0.04 5.61
CA ARG A 164 17.85 0.59 5.75
C ARG A 164 17.82 1.72 6.79
N PRO A 165 18.96 2.13 7.36
CA PRO A 165 19.01 3.36 8.14
C PRO A 165 18.40 4.55 7.38
N SER A 166 17.63 5.38 8.07
CA SER A 166 16.81 6.47 7.50
C SER A 166 15.71 5.99 6.55
N GLY A 167 15.40 4.69 6.52
CA GLY A 167 14.25 4.13 5.83
C GLY A 167 12.96 4.36 6.63
N ARG A 168 11.83 4.20 5.95
CA ARG A 168 10.52 4.44 6.54
C ARG A 168 9.48 3.43 6.07
N MET A 169 8.49 3.18 6.92
CA MET A 169 7.44 2.21 6.67
C MET A 169 6.07 2.81 7.02
N PHE A 170 5.12 2.66 6.11
CA PHE A 170 3.71 2.84 6.42
C PHE A 170 3.12 1.51 6.85
N VAL A 171 2.40 1.50 7.96
CA VAL A 171 1.73 0.33 8.49
C VAL A 171 0.44 0.73 9.21
N ILE A 172 -0.58 -0.11 9.16
CA ILE A 172 -1.82 0.05 9.94
C ILE A 172 -1.77 -0.99 11.07
N VAL A 173 -1.93 -0.53 12.31
CA VAL A 173 -1.79 -1.36 13.52
C VAL A 173 -3.06 -1.30 14.36
N GLY A 174 -3.42 -2.43 14.93
CA GLY A 174 -4.57 -2.57 15.83
C GLY A 174 -5.53 -3.66 15.38
N GLN A 175 -6.68 -3.69 16.03
CA GLN A 175 -7.78 -4.61 15.73
C GLN A 175 -9.08 -3.82 15.61
N ALA A 176 -9.93 -4.22 14.65
CA ALA A 176 -11.22 -3.56 14.48
C ALA A 176 -12.02 -3.52 15.80
N PRO A 177 -12.67 -2.41 16.15
CA PRO A 177 -12.88 -1.24 15.29
C PRO A 177 -11.82 -0.14 15.45
N VAL A 178 -10.74 -0.35 16.20
CA VAL A 178 -9.74 0.67 16.50
C VAL A 178 -8.39 0.28 15.89
N MET A 179 -8.01 0.94 14.80
CA MET A 179 -6.73 0.78 14.14
C MET A 179 -6.15 2.15 13.79
N GLU A 180 -4.83 2.27 13.83
CA GLU A 180 -4.09 3.49 13.52
C GLU A 180 -3.14 3.26 12.35
N ALA A 181 -3.14 4.16 11.39
CA ALA A 181 -2.11 4.25 10.37
C ALA A 181 -0.88 4.96 10.96
N LEU A 182 0.28 4.32 10.88
CA LEU A 182 1.53 4.79 11.45
C LEU A 182 2.58 4.97 10.35
N LEU A 183 3.41 6.00 10.51
CA LEU A 183 4.69 6.13 9.83
C LEU A 183 5.80 5.74 10.81
N ILE A 184 6.53 4.67 10.49
CA ILE A 184 7.72 4.25 11.22
C ILE A 184 8.95 4.78 10.49
N THR A 185 9.86 5.42 11.19
CA THR A 185 11.15 5.87 10.63
C THR A 185 12.28 5.21 11.41
N LYS A 186 13.13 4.46 10.71
CA LYS A 186 14.31 3.83 11.29
C LYS A 186 15.46 4.83 11.31
N ASN A 187 15.89 5.25 12.50
CA ASN A 187 17.00 6.21 12.65
C ASN A 187 18.36 5.51 12.49
N THR A 188 18.54 4.42 13.24
CA THR A 188 19.74 3.57 13.22
C THR A 188 19.32 2.08 13.16
N ASN A 189 20.25 1.16 13.25
CA ASN A 189 19.91 -0.26 13.30
C ASN A 189 19.17 -0.67 14.58
N GLU A 190 19.31 0.10 15.66
CA GLU A 190 18.74 -0.22 16.99
C GLU A 190 17.67 0.80 17.45
N ASP A 191 17.44 1.86 16.66
CA ASP A 191 16.53 2.95 17.04
C ASP A 191 15.60 3.34 15.91
N TRP A 192 14.32 3.48 16.24
CA TRP A 192 13.27 3.91 15.34
C TRP A 192 12.21 4.75 16.09
N MET A 193 11.47 5.55 15.35
CA MET A 193 10.37 6.35 15.86
C MET A 193 9.09 6.07 15.09
N GLN A 194 7.95 6.33 15.72
CA GLN A 194 6.64 6.24 15.09
C GLN A 194 5.89 7.56 15.19
N GLU A 195 5.07 7.80 14.18
CA GLU A 195 4.13 8.91 14.11
C GLU A 195 2.75 8.36 13.75
N THR A 196 1.72 8.70 14.52
CA THR A 196 0.32 8.38 14.19
C THR A 196 -0.17 9.37 13.14
N LEU A 197 -0.65 8.85 12.02
CA LEU A 197 -1.10 9.65 10.88
C LEU A 197 -2.62 9.89 10.90
N PHE A 198 -3.40 8.83 11.06
CA PHE A 198 -4.87 8.86 11.09
C PHE A 198 -5.43 7.50 11.54
N GLU A 199 -6.70 7.50 11.93
CA GLU A 199 -7.44 6.27 12.23
C GLU A 199 -8.09 5.71 10.95
N THR A 200 -8.06 4.38 10.81
CA THR A 200 -8.71 3.66 9.71
C THR A 200 -8.88 2.19 10.08
N VAL A 201 -9.69 1.46 9.34
CA VAL A 201 -9.84 0.00 9.50
C VAL A 201 -9.61 -0.64 8.14
N VAL A 202 -8.72 -1.62 8.08
CA VAL A 202 -8.46 -2.42 6.88
C VAL A 202 -8.35 -3.90 7.23
N ALA A 203 -8.51 -4.77 6.25
CA ALA A 203 -8.34 -6.21 6.43
C ALA A 203 -6.93 -6.55 6.95
N PRO A 204 -6.79 -7.53 7.87
CA PRO A 204 -5.49 -7.92 8.40
C PRO A 204 -4.64 -8.63 7.34
N LEU A 205 -3.32 -8.47 7.43
CA LEU A 205 -2.39 -9.34 6.73
C LEU A 205 -2.54 -10.78 7.23
N SER A 206 -2.41 -11.73 6.31
CA SER A 206 -2.35 -13.16 6.66
C SER A 206 -1.05 -13.50 7.38
N ASN A 207 -1.07 -14.58 8.18
CA ASN A 207 0.08 -15.13 8.88
C ASN A 207 0.74 -14.18 9.91
N THR A 208 0.01 -13.14 10.35
CA THR A 208 0.45 -12.31 11.46
C THR A 208 0.31 -13.07 12.79
N ASN A 209 1.26 -12.86 13.72
CA ASN A 209 1.15 -13.42 15.05
C ASN A 209 -0.04 -12.77 15.79
N HIS A 210 -1.15 -13.47 15.88
CA HIS A 210 -2.23 -13.08 16.76
C HIS A 210 -1.77 -13.35 18.21
N HIS A 211 -1.50 -12.31 18.99
CA HIS A 211 -1.58 -12.45 20.44
C HIS A 211 -3.05 -12.77 20.76
N GLU A 212 -3.31 -13.97 21.25
CA GLU A 212 -4.64 -14.28 21.80
C GLU A 212 -4.95 -13.24 22.87
N PRO A 213 -6.16 -12.61 22.83
CA PRO A 213 -6.55 -11.68 23.88
C PRO A 213 -6.54 -12.46 25.21
N PHE A 214 -5.90 -11.91 26.24
CA PHE A 214 -5.99 -12.43 27.59
C PHE A 214 -7.47 -12.50 27.97
N VAL A 215 -8.03 -13.70 28.03
CA VAL A 215 -9.37 -13.94 28.60
C VAL A 215 -9.16 -14.00 30.10
N LEU A 216 -9.64 -12.96 30.82
CA LEU A 216 -9.76 -12.95 32.27
C LEU A 216 -10.88 -13.88 32.74
#